data_650eca4f27959f228eb2aa749670f99e
#
_entry.id   650eca4f27959f228eb2aa749670f99e
#
_cell.length_a   1.000
_cell.length_b   1.000
_cell.length_c   1.000
_cell.angle_alpha   90.00
_cell.angle_beta   90.00
_cell.angle_gamma   90.00
#
_symmetry.space_group_name_H-M   'P 1'
#
loop_
_entity.id
_entity.type
_entity.pdbx_description
1 polymer ?
#
loop_
_entity_poly.entity_id
_entity_poly.type
_entity_poly.pdbx_seq_one_letter_code
_entity_poly.pdbx_strand_id
1 'polypeptide(L)'
;MKKKIFAGAVTLLSVAVLAACSNSEGKDIVTMKGNTITVNEFYDQVKNNGAAQQVLLQMAIKDIFEEKYGKDVKDKDVKDAFEKSKTAYGTAFAQVLAQNGLTEDAYKEQIRTNMLVEHAVKKAAEKELTDENYKAAFENYTPEVTAQIIKVDSEDKGKEVLEKAKAEGADFSQIAKENSTDAATKEKGGEIKFDSGSADVPDAVKKAAFALEENGVSDLVTVPDSQYSASYYIVKLVKKSEKSSNWKDYKDKLKKIIIAQKEKDTSFIQSVVAKELKDANIKVKDSAFQSIFAQYIETTGSSTSSSSAASSSKTSESSSAAESSSTEASSSAAE
;
A
#
# COMPACT_ATOMS: atom_id res chain seq x y z
N MET A 1 -3.29 49.08 -53.58
CA MET A 1 -4.38 48.36 -52.87
C MET A 1 -4.20 48.58 -51.39
N LYS A 2 -5.05 49.39 -50.76
CA LYS A 2 -4.94 49.84 -49.36
C LYS A 2 -5.60 48.83 -48.46
N LYS A 3 -4.87 48.19 -47.57
CA LYS A 3 -5.40 47.31 -46.52
C LYS A 3 -5.94 48.18 -45.37
N LYS A 4 -7.25 48.14 -45.15
CA LYS A 4 -7.91 48.78 -44.02
C LYS A 4 -7.78 47.87 -42.80
N ILE A 5 -7.10 48.38 -41.78
CA ILE A 5 -7.02 47.77 -40.45
C ILE A 5 -8.24 48.25 -39.67
N PHE A 6 -9.15 47.36 -39.34
CA PHE A 6 -10.23 47.63 -38.39
C PHE A 6 -9.69 47.57 -36.98
N ALA A 7 -9.49 48.71 -36.34
CA ALA A 7 -9.28 48.82 -34.92
C ALA A 7 -10.65 48.74 -34.23
N GLY A 8 -10.98 47.55 -33.67
CA GLY A 8 -12.17 47.40 -32.80
C GLY A 8 -11.87 47.99 -31.44
N ALA A 9 -12.47 49.12 -31.14
CA ALA A 9 -12.47 49.68 -29.79
C ALA A 9 -13.32 48.80 -28.87
N VAL A 10 -12.66 48.07 -27.93
CA VAL A 10 -13.34 47.43 -26.81
C VAL A 10 -13.71 48.53 -25.81
N THR A 11 -14.93 48.94 -25.84
CA THR A 11 -15.51 49.83 -24.83
C THR A 11 -15.70 49.01 -23.57
N LEU A 12 -14.84 49.18 -22.58
CA LEU A 12 -15.05 48.72 -21.21
C LEU A 12 -16.24 49.48 -20.62
N LEU A 13 -17.40 48.81 -20.62
CA LEU A 13 -18.54 49.24 -19.82
C LEU A 13 -18.19 49.02 -18.37
N SER A 14 -17.83 50.08 -17.65
CA SER A 14 -17.76 50.12 -16.20
C SER A 14 -19.16 49.93 -15.65
N VAL A 15 -19.48 48.73 -15.24
CA VAL A 15 -20.64 48.43 -14.40
C VAL A 15 -20.32 48.94 -13.02
N ALA A 16 -20.99 50.01 -12.62
CA ALA A 16 -21.02 50.47 -11.23
C ALA A 16 -21.63 49.34 -10.38
N VAL A 17 -20.80 48.66 -9.61
CA VAL A 17 -21.26 47.72 -8.60
C VAL A 17 -21.86 48.51 -7.48
N LEU A 18 -23.18 48.52 -7.40
CA LEU A 18 -23.92 48.91 -6.20
C LEU A 18 -23.43 48.02 -5.05
N ALA A 19 -22.74 48.65 -4.11
CA ALA A 19 -22.40 48.06 -2.83
C ALA A 19 -23.71 47.79 -2.07
N ALA A 20 -24.26 46.60 -2.26
CA ALA A 20 -25.24 46.05 -1.33
C ALA A 20 -24.46 45.45 -0.17
N CYS A 21 -24.44 46.16 0.95
CA CYS A 21 -24.14 45.58 2.25
C CYS A 21 -25.05 44.39 2.46
N SER A 22 -24.54 43.18 2.55
CA SER A 22 -25.13 42.18 3.42
C SER A 22 -24.33 40.91 3.45
N ASN A 23 -24.17 40.39 4.65
CA ASN A 23 -24.00 38.98 5.01
C ASN A 23 -23.11 38.14 4.08
N SER A 24 -22.07 37.60 4.66
CA SER A 24 -21.14 36.56 4.29
C SER A 24 -21.70 35.45 3.38
N GLU A 25 -22.17 35.76 2.21
CA GLU A 25 -22.36 34.79 1.13
C GLU A 25 -21.03 34.71 0.38
N GLY A 26 -20.33 33.65 0.61
CA GLY A 26 -19.06 33.16 0.14
C GLY A 26 -18.26 34.01 -0.87
N LYS A 27 -16.95 34.06 -0.68
CA LYS A 27 -15.98 34.66 -1.59
C LYS A 27 -16.24 34.21 -3.04
N ASP A 28 -16.24 35.14 -3.99
CA ASP A 28 -16.34 34.86 -5.41
C ASP A 28 -15.14 34.02 -5.90
N ILE A 29 -15.42 32.93 -6.60
CA ILE A 29 -14.40 32.09 -7.27
C ILE A 29 -14.29 32.49 -8.73
N VAL A 30 -15.43 32.59 -9.43
CA VAL A 30 -15.51 32.95 -10.84
C VAL A 30 -16.61 33.95 -11.06
N THR A 31 -16.30 35.06 -11.72
CA THR A 31 -17.29 36.05 -12.14
C THR A 31 -17.42 36.05 -13.66
N MET A 32 -18.64 35.94 -14.16
CA MET A 32 -18.99 35.90 -15.58
C MET A 32 -20.06 37.00 -15.88
N LYS A 33 -20.29 37.28 -17.16
CA LYS A 33 -21.36 38.20 -17.55
C LYS A 33 -22.73 37.62 -17.13
N GLY A 34 -23.33 38.20 -16.09
CA GLY A 34 -24.66 37.83 -15.61
C GLY A 34 -24.69 36.69 -14.59
N ASN A 35 -23.53 36.13 -14.18
CA ASN A 35 -23.46 35.13 -13.12
C ASN A 35 -22.14 35.16 -12.36
N THR A 36 -22.15 34.69 -11.13
CA THR A 36 -20.96 34.52 -10.28
C THR A 36 -21.04 33.16 -9.60
N ILE A 37 -19.92 32.42 -9.56
CA ILE A 37 -19.79 31.18 -8.78
C ILE A 37 -19.08 31.53 -7.48
N THR A 38 -19.72 31.26 -6.37
CA THR A 38 -19.20 31.52 -5.02
C THR A 38 -18.55 30.27 -4.41
N VAL A 39 -17.77 30.44 -3.32
CA VAL A 39 -17.23 29.34 -2.53
C VAL A 39 -18.34 28.42 -2.03
N ASN A 40 -19.47 28.99 -1.58
CA ASN A 40 -20.60 28.22 -1.05
C ASN A 40 -21.26 27.37 -2.13
N GLU A 41 -21.51 27.93 -3.31
CA GLU A 41 -22.06 27.17 -4.44
C GLU A 41 -21.12 26.04 -4.86
N PHE A 42 -19.82 26.30 -4.93
CA PHE A 42 -18.84 25.28 -5.23
C PHE A 42 -18.81 24.20 -4.14
N TYR A 43 -18.80 24.60 -2.86
CA TYR A 43 -18.84 23.66 -1.73
C TYR A 43 -20.06 22.75 -1.79
N ASP A 44 -21.26 23.32 -2.03
CA ASP A 44 -22.50 22.54 -2.13
C ASP A 44 -22.48 21.52 -3.29
N GLN A 45 -21.79 21.82 -4.37
CA GLN A 45 -21.61 20.90 -5.49
C GLN A 45 -20.62 19.76 -5.17
N VAL A 46 -19.56 20.04 -4.39
CA VAL A 46 -18.49 19.05 -4.17
C VAL A 46 -18.59 18.28 -2.85
N LYS A 47 -19.33 18.76 -1.84
CA LYS A 47 -19.39 18.14 -0.50
C LYS A 47 -19.88 16.69 -0.50
N ASN A 48 -20.70 16.31 -1.49
CA ASN A 48 -21.16 14.93 -1.67
C ASN A 48 -20.25 14.11 -2.62
N ASN A 49 -19.17 14.70 -3.13
CA ASN A 49 -18.20 14.00 -3.95
C ASN A 49 -17.23 13.22 -3.07
N GLY A 50 -17.07 11.91 -3.32
CA GLY A 50 -16.21 11.04 -2.53
C GLY A 50 -14.74 11.51 -2.48
N ALA A 51 -14.22 12.11 -3.57
CA ALA A 51 -12.87 12.65 -3.57
C ALA A 51 -12.74 13.87 -2.64
N ALA A 52 -13.71 14.78 -2.64
CA ALA A 52 -13.71 15.94 -1.74
C ALA A 52 -13.88 15.51 -0.26
N GLN A 53 -14.71 14.50 -0.01
CA GLN A 53 -14.86 13.90 1.32
C GLN A 53 -13.55 13.28 1.80
N GLN A 54 -12.83 12.57 0.92
CA GLN A 54 -11.55 11.96 1.25
C GLN A 54 -10.47 13.03 1.55
N VAL A 55 -10.47 14.15 0.82
CA VAL A 55 -9.58 15.28 1.11
C VAL A 55 -9.84 15.84 2.50
N LEU A 56 -11.10 16.04 2.90
CA LEU A 56 -11.43 16.52 4.25
C LEU A 56 -10.95 15.55 5.34
N LEU A 57 -11.14 14.24 5.14
CA LEU A 57 -10.64 13.22 6.06
C LEU A 57 -9.11 13.31 6.21
N GLN A 58 -8.39 13.42 5.09
CA GLN A 58 -6.92 13.57 5.10
C GLN A 58 -6.47 14.84 5.82
N MET A 59 -7.18 15.97 5.62
CA MET A 59 -6.90 17.22 6.34
C MET A 59 -7.07 17.03 7.85
N ALA A 60 -8.14 16.40 8.30
CA ALA A 60 -8.38 16.15 9.73
C ALA A 60 -7.31 15.22 10.34
N ILE A 61 -6.96 14.14 9.63
CA ILE A 61 -5.88 13.23 10.05
C ILE A 61 -4.56 14.01 10.14
N LYS A 62 -4.21 14.78 9.10
CA LYS A 62 -2.99 15.59 9.08
C LYS A 62 -2.92 16.50 10.30
N ASP A 63 -3.94 17.31 10.54
CA ASP A 63 -3.92 18.33 11.59
C ASP A 63 -3.79 17.69 12.97
N ILE A 64 -4.51 16.60 13.23
CA ILE A 64 -4.46 15.89 14.51
C ILE A 64 -3.10 15.24 14.75
N PHE A 65 -2.57 14.56 13.73
CA PHE A 65 -1.30 13.88 13.85
C PHE A 65 -0.12 14.86 13.87
N GLU A 66 -0.23 16.00 13.16
CA GLU A 66 0.76 17.07 13.21
C GLU A 66 0.82 17.72 14.60
N GLU A 67 -0.33 18.00 15.22
CA GLU A 67 -0.38 18.55 16.57
C GLU A 67 0.31 17.63 17.58
N LYS A 68 0.09 16.31 17.45
CA LYS A 68 0.55 15.32 18.43
C LYS A 68 1.98 14.82 18.18
N TYR A 69 2.34 14.64 16.92
CA TYR A 69 3.58 13.95 16.50
C TYR A 69 4.48 14.80 15.59
N GLY A 70 4.11 16.03 15.27
CA GLY A 70 4.84 16.87 14.31
C GLY A 70 6.32 17.10 14.67
N LYS A 71 6.64 17.08 15.97
CA LYS A 71 8.03 17.22 16.46
C LYS A 71 8.89 15.96 16.24
N ASP A 72 8.24 14.82 16.06
CA ASP A 72 8.89 13.51 15.91
C ASP A 72 9.25 13.23 14.43
N VAL A 73 8.58 13.90 13.48
CA VAL A 73 8.82 13.80 12.03
C VAL A 73 9.55 15.05 11.53
N LYS A 74 10.79 14.90 11.11
CA LYS A 74 11.63 16.03 10.69
C LYS A 74 11.40 16.36 9.21
N ASP A 75 11.43 17.64 8.87
CA ASP A 75 11.32 18.11 7.48
C ASP A 75 12.39 17.51 6.56
N LYS A 76 13.58 17.24 7.11
CA LYS A 76 14.65 16.55 6.39
C LYS A 76 14.20 15.16 5.92
N ASP A 77 13.55 14.39 6.80
CA ASP A 77 13.14 13.02 6.49
C ASP A 77 12.05 13.01 5.42
N VAL A 78 11.12 13.98 5.46
CA VAL A 78 10.10 14.20 4.43
C VAL A 78 10.75 14.55 3.08
N LYS A 79 11.74 15.45 3.09
CA LYS A 79 12.47 15.82 1.89
C LYS A 79 13.24 14.63 1.30
N ASP A 80 13.93 13.87 2.13
CA ASP A 80 14.68 12.69 1.70
C ASP A 80 13.74 11.63 1.07
N ALA A 81 12.56 11.40 1.67
CA ALA A 81 11.55 10.51 1.13
C ALA A 81 10.98 11.01 -0.20
N PHE A 82 10.75 12.32 -0.32
CA PHE A 82 10.32 12.95 -1.58
C PHE A 82 11.36 12.77 -2.70
N GLU A 83 12.63 13.07 -2.44
CA GLU A 83 13.72 12.92 -3.41
C GLU A 83 13.92 11.45 -3.81
N LYS A 84 13.78 10.52 -2.87
CA LYS A 84 13.80 9.09 -3.16
C LYS A 84 12.68 8.67 -4.11
N SER A 85 11.46 9.15 -3.87
CA SER A 85 10.33 8.89 -4.75
C SER A 85 10.55 9.50 -6.14
N LYS A 86 11.02 10.75 -6.19
CA LYS A 86 11.33 11.44 -7.44
C LYS A 86 12.39 10.70 -8.26
N THR A 87 13.41 10.18 -7.61
CA THR A 87 14.46 9.36 -8.23
C THR A 87 13.91 8.03 -8.74
N ALA A 88 13.05 7.36 -7.96
CA ALA A 88 12.47 6.07 -8.32
C ALA A 88 11.57 6.15 -9.57
N TYR A 89 10.79 7.23 -9.71
CA TYR A 89 9.95 7.46 -10.88
C TYR A 89 10.72 8.12 -12.04
N GLY A 90 11.90 8.72 -11.80
CA GLY A 90 12.71 9.38 -12.81
C GLY A 90 11.92 10.41 -13.61
N THR A 91 12.01 10.35 -14.94
CA THR A 91 11.32 11.29 -15.85
C THR A 91 9.78 11.19 -15.82
N ALA A 92 9.23 10.08 -15.32
CA ALA A 92 7.79 9.89 -15.21
C ALA A 92 7.18 10.60 -13.98
N PHE A 93 7.99 11.12 -13.05
CA PHE A 93 7.50 11.67 -11.78
C PHE A 93 6.45 12.77 -11.95
N ALA A 94 6.72 13.76 -12.81
CA ALA A 94 5.78 14.85 -13.06
C ALA A 94 4.44 14.36 -13.65
N GLN A 95 4.49 13.35 -14.53
CA GLN A 95 3.30 12.74 -15.11
C GLN A 95 2.50 11.97 -14.06
N VAL A 96 3.16 11.23 -13.17
CA VAL A 96 2.51 10.51 -12.06
C VAL A 96 1.79 11.49 -11.13
N LEU A 97 2.43 12.60 -10.77
CA LEU A 97 1.78 13.65 -9.97
C LEU A 97 0.55 14.22 -10.67
N ALA A 98 0.68 14.59 -11.96
CA ALA A 98 -0.42 15.16 -12.74
C ALA A 98 -1.61 14.20 -12.87
N GLN A 99 -1.37 12.90 -13.09
CA GLN A 99 -2.40 11.87 -13.16
C GLN A 99 -3.18 11.71 -11.84
N ASN A 100 -2.51 11.97 -10.71
CA ASN A 100 -3.13 11.94 -9.38
C ASN A 100 -3.66 13.32 -8.94
N GLY A 101 -3.59 14.34 -9.79
CA GLY A 101 -4.03 15.70 -9.45
C GLY A 101 -3.20 16.36 -8.35
N LEU A 102 -1.94 15.96 -8.18
CA LEU A 102 -1.06 16.44 -7.12
C LEU A 102 -0.03 17.43 -7.63
N THR A 103 0.26 18.44 -6.82
CA THR A 103 1.48 19.24 -6.93
C THR A 103 2.63 18.59 -6.15
N GLU A 104 3.88 18.99 -6.39
CA GLU A 104 5.01 18.52 -5.57
C GLU A 104 4.82 18.83 -4.09
N ASP A 105 4.24 19.99 -3.76
CA ASP A 105 4.00 20.37 -2.37
C ASP A 105 2.87 19.55 -1.73
N ALA A 106 1.77 19.31 -2.44
CA ALA A 106 0.72 18.42 -1.98
C ALA A 106 1.25 16.98 -1.75
N TYR A 107 2.15 16.51 -2.60
CA TYR A 107 2.78 15.20 -2.44
C TYR A 107 3.72 15.15 -1.23
N LYS A 108 4.50 16.22 -0.95
CA LYS A 108 5.30 16.32 0.29
C LYS A 108 4.44 16.32 1.54
N GLU A 109 3.30 17.04 1.50
CA GLU A 109 2.31 17.03 2.58
C GLU A 109 1.75 15.62 2.82
N GLN A 110 1.47 14.88 1.76
CA GLN A 110 1.01 13.49 1.85
C GLN A 110 2.09 12.59 2.47
N ILE A 111 3.35 12.72 2.03
CA ILE A 111 4.48 12.01 2.64
C ILE A 111 4.57 12.31 4.13
N ARG A 112 4.50 13.60 4.52
CA ARG A 112 4.54 14.01 5.93
C ARG A 112 3.42 13.38 6.74
N THR A 113 2.19 13.43 6.22
CA THR A 113 1.02 12.82 6.89
C THR A 113 1.21 11.31 7.07
N ASN A 114 1.69 10.61 6.05
CA ASN A 114 1.97 9.18 6.13
C ASN A 114 3.03 8.88 7.20
N MET A 115 4.13 9.64 7.24
CA MET A 115 5.18 9.47 8.26
C MET A 115 4.68 9.73 9.68
N LEU A 116 3.78 10.68 9.86
CA LEU A 116 3.14 10.95 11.15
C LEU A 116 2.26 9.77 11.60
N VAL A 117 1.48 9.21 10.68
CA VAL A 117 0.64 8.02 10.95
C VAL A 117 1.54 6.81 11.25
N GLU A 118 2.58 6.56 10.45
CA GLU A 118 3.56 5.49 10.68
C GLU A 118 4.22 5.62 12.05
N HIS A 119 4.61 6.84 12.45
CA HIS A 119 5.19 7.10 13.76
C HIS A 119 4.21 6.74 14.89
N ALA A 120 2.93 7.14 14.77
CA ALA A 120 1.90 6.83 15.76
C ALA A 120 1.63 5.33 15.85
N VAL A 121 1.55 4.64 14.69
CA VAL A 121 1.38 3.19 14.60
C VAL A 121 2.55 2.46 15.27
N LYS A 122 3.78 2.88 15.00
CA LYS A 122 4.96 2.32 15.65
C LYS A 122 4.93 2.51 17.17
N LYS A 123 4.61 3.72 17.64
CA LYS A 123 4.43 4.00 19.08
C LYS A 123 3.32 3.15 19.72
N ALA A 124 2.24 2.91 19.01
CA ALA A 124 1.18 2.03 19.47
C ALA A 124 1.64 0.56 19.49
N ALA A 125 2.34 0.10 18.44
CA ALA A 125 2.89 -1.25 18.36
C ALA A 125 3.92 -1.52 19.48
N GLU A 126 4.68 -0.52 19.90
CA GLU A 126 5.60 -0.65 21.03
C GLU A 126 4.89 -0.96 22.38
N LYS A 127 3.62 -0.60 22.51
CA LYS A 127 2.81 -0.94 23.70
C LYS A 127 2.32 -2.38 23.68
N GLU A 128 2.32 -3.02 22.50
CA GLU A 128 1.97 -4.42 22.31
C GLU A 128 3.16 -5.38 22.59
N LEU A 129 4.32 -4.86 23.04
CA LEU A 129 5.50 -5.67 23.37
C LEU A 129 5.37 -6.33 24.73
N THR A 130 4.40 -7.22 24.86
CA THR A 130 4.16 -8.03 26.06
C THR A 130 4.87 -9.39 25.96
N ASP A 131 5.11 -10.04 27.08
CA ASP A 131 5.69 -11.40 27.12
C ASP A 131 4.86 -12.40 26.32
N GLU A 132 3.54 -12.23 26.28
CA GLU A 132 2.62 -13.05 25.51
C GLU A 132 2.86 -12.88 24.01
N ASN A 133 2.92 -11.63 23.52
CA ASN A 133 3.17 -11.34 22.11
C ASN A 133 4.59 -11.75 21.69
N TYR A 134 5.58 -11.64 22.58
CA TYR A 134 6.91 -12.17 22.31
C TYR A 134 6.90 -13.69 22.15
N LYS A 135 6.20 -14.43 23.01
CA LYS A 135 6.07 -15.89 22.91
C LYS A 135 5.35 -16.29 21.62
N ALA A 136 4.24 -15.64 21.30
CA ALA A 136 3.50 -15.90 20.06
C ALA A 136 4.35 -15.63 18.81
N ALA A 137 5.12 -14.54 18.78
CA ALA A 137 6.05 -14.27 17.69
C ALA A 137 7.18 -15.31 17.62
N PHE A 138 7.66 -15.76 18.77
CA PHE A 138 8.73 -16.77 18.86
C PHE A 138 8.29 -18.13 18.32
N GLU A 139 7.05 -18.54 18.49
CA GLU A 139 6.53 -19.82 17.95
C GLU A 139 6.79 -19.90 16.43
N ASN A 140 6.54 -18.82 15.73
CA ASN A 140 6.68 -18.73 14.27
C ASN A 140 8.06 -18.22 13.81
N TYR A 141 8.96 -17.92 14.74
CA TYR A 141 10.29 -17.43 14.42
C TYR A 141 11.21 -18.57 14.02
N THR A 142 11.86 -18.43 12.88
CA THR A 142 12.96 -19.31 12.44
C THR A 142 14.27 -18.54 12.56
N PRO A 143 15.28 -19.08 13.28
CA PRO A 143 16.58 -18.45 13.45
C PRO A 143 17.34 -18.30 12.14
N GLU A 144 18.42 -17.53 12.23
CA GLU A 144 19.29 -17.24 11.11
C GLU A 144 19.79 -18.50 10.41
N VAL A 145 19.72 -18.48 9.11
CA VAL A 145 20.35 -19.45 8.23
C VAL A 145 21.41 -18.76 7.39
N THR A 146 22.46 -19.51 7.02
CA THR A 146 23.37 -19.15 5.93
C THR A 146 22.91 -19.90 4.68
N ALA A 147 22.61 -19.17 3.61
CA ALA A 147 22.19 -19.72 2.33
C ALA A 147 23.01 -19.11 1.20
N GLN A 148 22.92 -19.72 0.04
CA GLN A 148 23.33 -19.13 -1.23
C GLN A 148 22.11 -18.99 -2.11
N ILE A 149 22.00 -17.86 -2.81
CA ILE A 149 20.88 -17.58 -3.71
C ILE A 149 21.39 -17.24 -5.12
N ILE A 150 20.64 -17.66 -6.12
CA ILE A 150 20.81 -17.23 -7.50
C ILE A 150 19.49 -16.61 -7.93
N LYS A 151 19.51 -15.36 -8.34
CA LYS A 151 18.36 -14.65 -8.92
C LYS A 151 18.51 -14.59 -10.43
N VAL A 152 17.44 -14.86 -11.16
CA VAL A 152 17.37 -14.68 -12.62
C VAL A 152 16.03 -14.05 -13.02
N ASP A 153 15.98 -13.43 -14.20
CA ASP A 153 14.85 -12.61 -14.63
C ASP A 153 13.86 -13.36 -15.55
N SER A 154 14.13 -14.65 -15.88
CA SER A 154 13.21 -15.47 -16.67
C SER A 154 13.14 -16.90 -16.17
N GLU A 155 11.97 -17.53 -16.34
CA GLU A 155 11.72 -18.91 -15.92
C GLU A 155 12.61 -19.91 -16.66
N ASP A 156 12.78 -19.72 -17.98
CA ASP A 156 13.62 -20.62 -18.80
C ASP A 156 15.07 -20.58 -18.36
N LYS A 157 15.61 -19.37 -18.09
CA LYS A 157 16.95 -19.25 -17.52
C LYS A 157 17.03 -19.87 -16.13
N GLY A 158 15.98 -19.72 -15.33
CA GLY A 158 15.87 -20.35 -14.01
C GLY A 158 15.94 -21.86 -14.07
N LYS A 159 15.25 -22.50 -15.00
CA LYS A 159 15.29 -23.95 -15.23
C LYS A 159 16.69 -24.43 -15.67
N GLU A 160 17.31 -23.74 -16.63
CA GLU A 160 18.67 -24.02 -17.08
C GLU A 160 19.68 -23.99 -15.91
N VAL A 161 19.60 -22.91 -15.10
CA VAL A 161 20.54 -22.73 -13.98
C VAL A 161 20.25 -23.72 -12.86
N LEU A 162 18.98 -24.06 -12.62
CA LEU A 162 18.58 -25.06 -11.64
C LEU A 162 19.17 -26.45 -11.96
N GLU A 163 19.13 -26.89 -13.24
CA GLU A 163 19.75 -28.13 -13.68
C GLU A 163 21.25 -28.13 -13.38
N LYS A 164 21.94 -27.03 -13.67
CA LYS A 164 23.37 -26.89 -13.35
C LYS A 164 23.62 -26.92 -11.85
N ALA A 165 22.77 -26.27 -11.05
CA ALA A 165 22.90 -26.16 -9.59
C ALA A 165 22.62 -27.51 -8.88
N LYS A 166 21.80 -28.39 -9.48
CA LYS A 166 21.47 -29.71 -8.95
C LYS A 166 22.40 -30.83 -9.48
N ALA A 167 23.27 -30.54 -10.44
CA ALA A 167 24.21 -31.53 -10.98
C ALA A 167 25.16 -32.00 -9.89
N GLU A 168 25.57 -33.27 -9.97
CA GLU A 168 26.55 -33.86 -9.05
C GLU A 168 27.89 -33.08 -9.11
N GLY A 169 28.41 -32.69 -7.95
CA GLY A 169 29.65 -31.90 -7.86
C GLY A 169 29.53 -30.43 -8.26
N ALA A 170 28.31 -29.89 -8.43
CA ALA A 170 28.10 -28.51 -8.82
C ALA A 170 28.70 -27.49 -7.83
N ASP A 171 29.50 -26.58 -8.34
CA ASP A 171 29.94 -25.39 -7.59
C ASP A 171 28.86 -24.29 -7.66
N PHE A 172 27.96 -24.28 -6.66
CA PHE A 172 26.89 -23.33 -6.59
C PHE A 172 27.40 -21.89 -6.52
N SER A 173 28.53 -21.64 -5.86
CA SER A 173 29.14 -20.32 -5.78
C SER A 173 29.57 -19.79 -7.15
N GLN A 174 30.20 -20.66 -7.96
CA GLN A 174 30.62 -20.28 -9.31
C GLN A 174 29.39 -20.03 -10.20
N ILE A 175 28.38 -20.91 -10.12
CA ILE A 175 27.13 -20.76 -10.87
C ILE A 175 26.43 -19.45 -10.51
N ALA A 176 26.42 -19.07 -9.21
CA ALA A 176 25.87 -17.79 -8.75
C ALA A 176 26.61 -16.58 -9.34
N LYS A 177 27.95 -16.60 -9.33
CA LYS A 177 28.77 -15.53 -9.91
C LYS A 177 28.51 -15.34 -11.42
N GLU A 178 28.31 -16.44 -12.13
CA GLU A 178 28.11 -16.42 -13.57
C GLU A 178 26.68 -16.00 -13.98
N ASN A 179 25.68 -16.47 -13.26
CA ASN A 179 24.30 -16.41 -13.71
C ASN A 179 23.39 -15.48 -12.89
N SER A 180 23.75 -15.15 -11.62
CA SER A 180 22.88 -14.33 -10.79
C SER A 180 22.78 -12.87 -11.26
N THR A 181 21.56 -12.31 -11.24
CA THR A 181 21.29 -10.89 -11.46
C THR A 181 21.21 -10.10 -10.13
N ASP A 182 21.34 -10.77 -8.98
CA ASP A 182 21.36 -10.13 -7.68
C ASP A 182 22.73 -9.50 -7.38
N ALA A 183 22.85 -8.20 -7.56
CA ALA A 183 24.08 -7.46 -7.36
C ALA A 183 24.62 -7.53 -5.90
N ALA A 184 23.76 -7.76 -4.92
CA ALA A 184 24.15 -7.77 -3.51
C ALA A 184 24.92 -9.04 -3.12
N THR A 185 24.62 -10.17 -3.75
CA THR A 185 25.15 -11.49 -3.38
C THR A 185 25.99 -12.15 -4.48
N LYS A 186 25.81 -11.75 -5.74
CA LYS A 186 26.49 -12.36 -6.91
C LYS A 186 27.99 -12.53 -6.71
N GLU A 187 28.71 -11.46 -6.38
CA GLU A 187 30.18 -11.49 -6.25
C GLU A 187 30.66 -12.32 -5.04
N LYS A 188 29.76 -12.58 -4.09
CA LYS A 188 30.00 -13.45 -2.93
C LYS A 188 29.56 -14.90 -3.18
N GLY A 189 29.32 -15.28 -4.43
CA GLY A 189 28.84 -16.62 -4.76
C GLY A 189 27.43 -16.91 -4.27
N GLY A 190 26.60 -15.87 -4.18
CA GLY A 190 25.22 -15.97 -3.71
C GLY A 190 25.06 -15.96 -2.18
N GLU A 191 26.13 -15.88 -1.39
CA GLU A 191 26.04 -16.02 0.07
C GLU A 191 25.22 -14.90 0.70
N ILE A 192 24.27 -15.31 1.55
CA ILE A 192 23.39 -14.42 2.33
C ILE A 192 23.03 -15.08 3.67
N LYS A 193 22.84 -14.24 4.70
CA LYS A 193 22.35 -14.66 6.01
C LYS A 193 21.05 -13.95 6.31
N PHE A 194 20.06 -14.71 6.74
CA PHE A 194 18.75 -14.16 7.10
C PHE A 194 18.01 -15.07 8.07
N ASP A 195 17.06 -14.48 8.78
CA ASP A 195 16.08 -15.18 9.60
C ASP A 195 14.65 -14.92 9.08
N SER A 196 13.65 -15.48 9.74
CA SER A 196 12.25 -15.28 9.31
C SER A 196 11.77 -13.82 9.38
N GLY A 197 12.44 -12.98 10.16
CA GLY A 197 12.13 -11.54 10.27
C GLY A 197 12.88 -10.63 9.30
N SER A 198 13.78 -11.18 8.49
CA SER A 198 14.57 -10.39 7.53
C SER A 198 13.67 -9.85 6.42
N ALA A 199 13.63 -8.51 6.28
CA ALA A 199 12.73 -7.82 5.35
C ALA A 199 13.28 -7.73 3.92
N ASP A 200 14.59 -7.87 3.75
CA ASP A 200 15.35 -7.77 2.51
C ASP A 200 15.35 -9.06 1.67
N VAL A 201 14.85 -10.17 2.23
CA VAL A 201 14.72 -11.46 1.54
C VAL A 201 13.24 -11.77 1.30
N PRO A 202 12.81 -12.06 0.07
CA PRO A 202 11.42 -12.40 -0.22
C PRO A 202 10.91 -13.59 0.59
N ASP A 203 9.65 -13.54 1.03
CA ASP A 203 9.07 -14.60 1.87
C ASP A 203 9.10 -15.98 1.23
N ALA A 204 8.89 -16.07 -0.10
CA ALA A 204 8.98 -17.32 -0.84
C ALA A 204 10.41 -17.90 -0.79
N VAL A 205 11.44 -17.06 -0.86
CA VAL A 205 12.86 -17.46 -0.77
C VAL A 205 13.18 -17.94 0.65
N LYS A 206 12.72 -17.21 1.68
CA LYS A 206 12.86 -17.62 3.09
C LYS A 206 12.21 -18.98 3.33
N LYS A 207 10.96 -19.13 2.87
CA LYS A 207 10.20 -20.40 3.00
C LYS A 207 10.92 -21.56 2.34
N ALA A 208 11.45 -21.37 1.14
CA ALA A 208 12.23 -22.40 0.43
C ALA A 208 13.48 -22.77 1.23
N ALA A 209 14.28 -21.79 1.69
CA ALA A 209 15.49 -22.04 2.45
C ALA A 209 15.23 -22.81 3.76
N PHE A 210 14.20 -22.44 4.52
CA PHE A 210 13.88 -23.05 5.81
C PHE A 210 13.38 -24.50 5.67
N ALA A 211 12.80 -24.86 4.52
CA ALA A 211 12.35 -26.21 4.21
C ALA A 211 13.46 -27.15 3.80
N LEU A 212 14.65 -26.66 3.39
CA LEU A 212 15.78 -27.47 2.96
C LEU A 212 16.52 -28.09 4.14
N GLU A 213 17.12 -29.25 3.91
CA GLU A 213 18.21 -29.74 4.74
C GLU A 213 19.55 -29.08 4.34
N GLU A 214 20.55 -29.11 5.21
CA GLU A 214 21.87 -28.53 4.91
C GLU A 214 22.45 -29.13 3.64
N ASN A 215 23.02 -28.30 2.79
CA ASN A 215 23.49 -28.59 1.43
C ASN A 215 22.38 -28.88 0.40
N GLY A 216 21.11 -28.90 0.78
CA GLY A 216 19.99 -29.03 -0.15
C GLY A 216 19.83 -27.82 -1.06
N VAL A 217 19.34 -28.09 -2.29
CA VAL A 217 19.02 -27.09 -3.30
C VAL A 217 17.52 -27.10 -3.54
N SER A 218 16.89 -25.94 -3.52
CA SER A 218 15.44 -25.78 -3.74
C SER A 218 15.04 -26.14 -5.17
N ASP A 219 13.75 -26.27 -5.40
CA ASP A 219 13.16 -26.06 -6.72
C ASP A 219 13.19 -24.57 -7.10
N LEU A 220 12.79 -24.27 -8.33
CA LEU A 220 12.73 -22.90 -8.81
C LEU A 220 11.65 -22.13 -8.04
N VAL A 221 12.04 -21.05 -7.35
CA VAL A 221 11.17 -20.21 -6.54
C VAL A 221 10.77 -18.99 -7.33
N THR A 222 9.48 -18.84 -7.61
CA THR A 222 8.94 -17.67 -8.31
C THR A 222 8.56 -16.60 -7.28
N VAL A 223 9.05 -15.38 -7.50
CA VAL A 223 8.72 -14.18 -6.71
C VAL A 223 8.11 -13.14 -7.64
N PRO A 224 6.81 -12.82 -7.52
CA PRO A 224 6.20 -11.75 -8.30
C PRO A 224 6.84 -10.39 -7.95
N ASP A 225 7.34 -9.67 -8.95
CA ASP A 225 7.83 -8.29 -8.80
C ASP A 225 6.71 -7.28 -9.07
N SER A 226 5.78 -7.64 -9.95
CA SER A 226 4.59 -6.87 -10.31
C SER A 226 3.50 -7.77 -10.85
N GLN A 227 2.38 -7.19 -11.29
CA GLN A 227 1.30 -7.94 -11.94
C GLN A 227 1.76 -8.66 -13.24
N TYR A 228 2.83 -8.18 -13.87
CA TYR A 228 3.29 -8.66 -15.18
C TYR A 228 4.75 -9.14 -15.19
N SER A 229 5.42 -9.17 -14.05
CA SER A 229 6.82 -9.58 -13.96
C SER A 229 7.09 -10.39 -12.71
N ALA A 230 8.01 -11.32 -12.81
CA ALA A 230 8.49 -12.13 -11.69
C ALA A 230 10.01 -12.31 -11.78
N SER A 231 10.64 -12.42 -10.63
CA SER A 231 12.01 -12.89 -10.46
C SER A 231 12.00 -14.35 -10.05
N TYR A 232 13.02 -15.08 -10.44
CA TYR A 232 13.15 -16.50 -10.16
C TYR A 232 14.40 -16.74 -9.33
N TYR A 233 14.27 -17.54 -8.28
CA TYR A 233 15.35 -17.81 -7.35
C TYR A 233 15.62 -19.30 -7.24
N ILE A 234 16.89 -19.63 -7.09
CA ILE A 234 17.38 -20.96 -6.68
C ILE A 234 18.12 -20.76 -5.38
N VAL A 235 17.80 -21.55 -4.38
CA VAL A 235 18.34 -21.44 -3.02
C VAL A 235 19.07 -22.69 -2.65
N LYS A 236 20.30 -22.54 -2.14
CA LYS A 236 21.04 -23.64 -1.47
C LYS A 236 21.18 -23.30 0.00
N LEU A 237 20.76 -24.20 0.86
CA LEU A 237 20.97 -24.02 2.28
C LEU A 237 22.40 -24.49 2.64
N VAL A 238 23.16 -23.60 3.29
CA VAL A 238 24.53 -23.92 3.72
C VAL A 238 24.53 -24.36 5.17
N LYS A 239 23.82 -23.63 6.05
CA LYS A 239 23.80 -23.91 7.48
C LYS A 239 22.52 -23.39 8.13
N LYS A 240 21.97 -24.19 9.07
CA LYS A 240 20.92 -23.75 10.00
C LYS A 240 21.51 -23.40 11.36
N SER A 241 21.01 -22.36 11.99
CA SER A 241 21.26 -22.12 13.41
C SER A 241 20.23 -22.87 14.24
N GLU A 242 20.65 -23.48 15.32
CA GLU A 242 19.73 -24.08 16.28
C GLU A 242 18.87 -23.03 16.95
N LYS A 243 17.58 -23.31 17.13
CA LYS A 243 16.65 -22.43 17.84
C LYS A 243 16.77 -22.68 19.34
N SER A 244 17.19 -21.65 20.09
CA SER A 244 17.12 -21.71 21.57
C SER A 244 15.68 -21.94 22.02
N SER A 245 15.49 -22.65 23.12
CA SER A 245 14.18 -22.80 23.74
C SER A 245 13.68 -21.53 24.45
N ASN A 246 14.57 -20.58 24.67
CA ASN A 246 14.27 -19.34 25.37
C ASN A 246 14.06 -18.17 24.40
N TRP A 247 12.82 -17.68 24.29
CA TRP A 247 12.48 -16.57 23.41
C TRP A 247 13.24 -15.27 23.73
N LYS A 248 13.72 -15.11 24.96
CA LYS A 248 14.46 -13.91 25.39
C LYS A 248 15.77 -13.73 24.65
N ASP A 249 16.37 -14.81 24.16
CA ASP A 249 17.59 -14.79 23.37
C ASP A 249 17.41 -14.09 22.02
N TYR A 250 16.16 -13.97 21.58
CA TYR A 250 15.77 -13.33 20.30
C TYR A 250 14.97 -12.03 20.50
N LYS A 251 14.92 -11.50 21.73
CA LYS A 251 14.02 -10.39 22.10
C LYS A 251 14.06 -9.23 21.13
N ASP A 252 15.26 -8.79 20.72
CA ASP A 252 15.42 -7.65 19.81
C ASP A 252 14.93 -7.95 18.38
N LYS A 253 15.11 -9.20 17.93
CA LYS A 253 14.61 -9.65 16.63
C LYS A 253 13.08 -9.76 16.66
N LEU A 254 12.54 -10.39 17.69
CA LEU A 254 11.08 -10.54 17.88
C LEU A 254 10.39 -9.17 18.03
N LYS A 255 11.01 -8.22 18.74
CA LYS A 255 10.53 -6.82 18.80
C LYS A 255 10.35 -6.24 17.41
N LYS A 256 11.34 -6.35 16.55
CA LYS A 256 11.27 -5.85 15.17
C LYS A 256 10.17 -6.53 14.37
N ILE A 257 10.03 -7.85 14.52
CA ILE A 257 8.99 -8.63 13.84
C ILE A 257 7.60 -8.18 14.28
N ILE A 258 7.35 -8.08 15.59
CA ILE A 258 6.05 -7.65 16.13
C ILE A 258 5.69 -6.26 15.61
N ILE A 259 6.63 -5.31 15.69
CA ILE A 259 6.40 -3.94 15.20
C ILE A 259 6.10 -3.96 13.70
N ALA A 260 6.92 -4.62 12.88
CA ALA A 260 6.74 -4.69 11.42
C ALA A 260 5.42 -5.38 11.02
N GLN A 261 4.96 -6.37 11.79
CA GLN A 261 3.64 -6.99 11.58
C GLN A 261 2.51 -6.00 11.85
N LYS A 262 2.60 -5.26 12.96
CA LYS A 262 1.60 -4.24 13.32
C LYS A 262 1.57 -3.06 12.36
N GLU A 263 2.73 -2.64 11.85
CA GLU A 263 2.85 -1.58 10.83
C GLU A 263 2.23 -1.98 9.47
N LYS A 264 2.07 -3.28 9.21
CA LYS A 264 1.41 -3.81 8.00
C LYS A 264 -0.04 -4.24 8.23
N ASP A 265 -0.48 -4.33 9.47
CA ASP A 265 -1.85 -4.72 9.83
C ASP A 265 -2.81 -3.55 9.65
N THR A 266 -3.60 -3.60 8.57
CA THR A 266 -4.58 -2.55 8.24
C THR A 266 -5.57 -2.30 9.38
N SER A 267 -6.02 -3.36 10.06
CA SER A 267 -6.97 -3.23 11.18
C SER A 267 -6.31 -2.53 12.37
N PHE A 268 -5.05 -2.84 12.65
CA PHE A 268 -4.30 -2.16 13.69
C PHE A 268 -4.07 -0.68 13.35
N ILE A 269 -3.65 -0.37 12.13
CA ILE A 269 -3.48 1.00 11.63
C ILE A 269 -4.80 1.78 11.78
N GLN A 270 -5.91 1.21 11.31
CA GLN A 270 -7.23 1.84 11.45
C GLN A 270 -7.61 2.08 12.90
N SER A 271 -7.33 1.14 13.80
CA SER A 271 -7.60 1.30 15.22
C SER A 271 -6.80 2.42 15.87
N VAL A 272 -5.53 2.60 15.46
CA VAL A 272 -4.68 3.70 15.90
C VAL A 272 -5.22 5.03 15.40
N VAL A 273 -5.56 5.13 14.11
CA VAL A 273 -6.16 6.34 13.54
C VAL A 273 -7.49 6.66 14.22
N ALA A 274 -8.37 5.66 14.40
CA ALA A 274 -9.65 5.83 15.09
C ALA A 274 -9.48 6.33 16.52
N LYS A 275 -8.49 5.80 17.24
CA LYS A 275 -8.17 6.25 18.60
C LYS A 275 -7.74 7.73 18.61
N GLU A 276 -6.85 8.14 17.70
CA GLU A 276 -6.38 9.53 17.64
C GLU A 276 -7.51 10.50 17.28
N LEU A 277 -8.37 10.13 16.32
CA LEU A 277 -9.55 10.92 15.96
C LEU A 277 -10.53 11.07 17.14
N LYS A 278 -10.72 10.01 17.91
CA LYS A 278 -11.56 10.02 19.12
C LYS A 278 -10.95 10.88 20.22
N ASP A 279 -9.67 10.72 20.50
CA ASP A 279 -8.94 11.49 21.51
C ASP A 279 -8.95 13.00 21.20
N ALA A 280 -8.93 13.37 19.90
CA ALA A 280 -9.07 14.73 19.42
C ALA A 280 -10.52 15.27 19.52
N ASN A 281 -11.48 14.47 19.95
CA ASN A 281 -12.89 14.84 20.13
C ASN A 281 -13.52 15.49 18.88
N ILE A 282 -13.28 14.86 17.70
CA ILE A 282 -13.81 15.34 16.41
C ILE A 282 -15.32 15.47 16.46
N LYS A 283 -15.82 16.63 16.00
CA LYS A 283 -17.25 16.92 15.83
C LYS A 283 -17.52 17.30 14.39
N VAL A 284 -18.09 16.39 13.63
CA VAL A 284 -18.50 16.65 12.26
C VAL A 284 -19.78 17.51 12.27
N LYS A 285 -19.69 18.74 11.75
CA LYS A 285 -20.78 19.71 11.75
C LYS A 285 -21.71 19.57 10.54
N ASP A 286 -21.16 19.27 9.35
CA ASP A 286 -21.95 19.04 8.15
C ASP A 286 -22.22 17.55 7.97
N SER A 287 -23.50 17.21 7.81
CA SER A 287 -23.98 15.83 7.67
C SER A 287 -23.39 15.11 6.44
N ALA A 288 -23.02 15.86 5.39
CA ALA A 288 -22.40 15.30 4.19
C ALA A 288 -21.08 14.54 4.47
N PHE A 289 -20.40 14.87 5.58
CA PHE A 289 -19.11 14.28 5.94
C PHE A 289 -19.19 13.29 7.11
N GLN A 290 -20.36 13.06 7.68
CA GLN A 290 -20.48 12.15 8.85
C GLN A 290 -20.04 10.72 8.50
N SER A 291 -20.40 10.22 7.32
CA SER A 291 -20.11 8.84 6.90
C SER A 291 -18.61 8.54 6.77
N ILE A 292 -17.78 9.51 6.37
CA ILE A 292 -16.33 9.29 6.19
C ILE A 292 -15.60 9.13 7.51
N PHE A 293 -16.14 9.68 8.59
CA PHE A 293 -15.58 9.54 9.93
C PHE A 293 -16.19 8.34 10.68
N ALA A 294 -17.39 7.88 10.31
CA ALA A 294 -18.08 6.78 10.97
C ALA A 294 -17.22 5.50 11.04
N GLN A 295 -16.54 5.16 9.95
CA GLN A 295 -15.64 3.99 9.89
C GLN A 295 -14.50 4.02 10.94
N TYR A 296 -14.13 5.21 11.45
CA TYR A 296 -13.10 5.37 12.46
C TYR A 296 -13.68 5.57 13.86
N ILE A 297 -14.87 6.12 13.99
CA ILE A 297 -15.49 6.45 15.28
C ILE A 297 -16.27 5.24 15.85
N GLU A 298 -16.93 4.46 14.99
CA GLU A 298 -17.73 3.31 15.38
C GLU A 298 -16.92 2.06 15.74
N THR A 299 -15.70 1.91 15.20
CA THR A 299 -14.82 0.75 15.44
C THR A 299 -14.36 0.62 16.90
N THR A 300 -14.51 1.64 17.73
CA THR A 300 -14.10 1.58 19.14
C THR A 300 -15.15 0.98 20.09
N GLY A 301 -16.32 0.57 19.56
CA GLY A 301 -17.43 0.00 20.34
C GLY A 301 -17.67 -1.51 20.18
N SER A 302 -17.04 -2.18 19.21
CA SER A 302 -17.34 -3.58 18.88
C SER A 302 -16.11 -4.46 18.81
N SER A 303 -15.49 -4.72 19.94
CA SER A 303 -14.67 -5.91 20.14
C SER A 303 -15.52 -7.00 20.79
N THR A 304 -16.56 -7.46 20.10
CA THR A 304 -17.26 -8.70 20.44
C THR A 304 -17.76 -9.32 19.13
N SER A 305 -17.10 -10.43 18.75
CA SER A 305 -17.59 -11.50 17.89
C SER A 305 -18.47 -11.11 16.69
N SER A 306 -17.89 -11.04 15.48
CA SER A 306 -18.64 -11.34 14.26
C SER A 306 -18.20 -12.69 13.71
N SER A 307 -18.89 -13.73 14.20
CA SER A 307 -19.04 -14.98 13.48
C SER A 307 -19.75 -14.69 12.15
N SER A 308 -19.17 -15.22 11.09
CA SER A 308 -19.72 -15.29 9.76
C SER A 308 -21.22 -15.61 9.72
N ALA A 309 -22.03 -14.67 9.22
CA ALA A 309 -23.38 -14.96 8.77
C ALA A 309 -23.36 -15.12 7.25
N ALA A 310 -23.39 -16.36 6.82
CA ALA A 310 -23.67 -16.73 5.45
C ALA A 310 -25.08 -16.24 5.07
N SER A 311 -25.17 -15.40 4.06
CA SER A 311 -26.42 -15.00 3.44
C SER A 311 -26.99 -16.17 2.66
N SER A 312 -28.00 -16.83 3.23
CA SER A 312 -28.86 -17.80 2.52
C SER A 312 -29.94 -17.02 1.80
N SER A 313 -29.85 -16.93 0.49
CA SER A 313 -30.95 -16.51 -0.37
C SER A 313 -32.05 -17.58 -0.37
N LYS A 314 -33.23 -17.25 0.18
CA LYS A 314 -34.44 -18.02 0.03
C LYS A 314 -34.97 -17.85 -1.41
N THR A 315 -34.97 -18.94 -2.15
CA THR A 315 -35.72 -19.11 -3.38
C THR A 315 -37.17 -19.46 -3.02
N SER A 316 -38.12 -18.65 -3.46
CA SER A 316 -39.54 -18.95 -3.41
C SER A 316 -39.89 -19.82 -4.61
N GLU A 317 -40.36 -21.04 -4.33
CA GLU A 317 -41.00 -21.91 -5.30
C GLU A 317 -42.35 -21.32 -5.75
N SER A 318 -42.59 -21.34 -7.06
CA SER A 318 -43.92 -21.35 -7.65
C SER A 318 -43.95 -22.39 -8.74
N SER A 319 -44.76 -23.41 -8.49
CA SER A 319 -45.08 -24.53 -9.33
C SER A 319 -45.88 -24.11 -10.54
N SER A 320 -45.59 -24.66 -11.73
CA SER A 320 -46.59 -25.05 -12.73
C SER A 320 -45.99 -26.03 -13.71
N ALA A 321 -46.69 -27.15 -13.87
CA ALA A 321 -46.39 -28.29 -14.72
C ALA A 321 -46.77 -28.06 -16.19
N ALA A 322 -46.11 -28.75 -17.09
CA ALA A 322 -46.59 -29.55 -18.21
C ALA A 322 -45.51 -29.75 -19.26
N GLU A 323 -45.09 -30.96 -19.38
CA GLU A 323 -45.23 -31.95 -20.47
C GLU A 323 -44.56 -31.66 -21.81
N SER A 324 -43.68 -32.61 -22.09
CA SER A 324 -43.56 -33.50 -23.27
C SER A 324 -42.77 -33.02 -24.49
N SER A 325 -41.95 -33.92 -24.83
CA SER A 325 -41.60 -34.66 -26.05
C SER A 325 -40.37 -34.20 -26.84
N SER A 326 -39.44 -35.13 -26.80
CA SER A 326 -38.71 -35.83 -27.89
C SER A 326 -38.49 -35.07 -29.22
N THR A 327 -37.28 -35.04 -29.71
CA THR A 327 -36.76 -35.95 -30.72
C THR A 327 -35.35 -35.55 -31.15
N GLU A 328 -34.65 -36.58 -31.46
CA GLU A 328 -33.33 -36.78 -32.06
C GLU A 328 -32.96 -35.99 -33.30
N ALA A 329 -31.66 -36.04 -33.49
CA ALA A 329 -30.93 -36.28 -34.75
C ALA A 329 -30.20 -35.08 -35.34
N SER A 330 -28.88 -35.18 -35.28
CA SER A 330 -28.01 -35.70 -36.34
C SER A 330 -27.43 -34.66 -37.29
N SER A 331 -26.12 -34.67 -37.24
CA SER A 331 -25.12 -34.71 -38.33
C SER A 331 -24.79 -33.45 -39.14
N SER A 332 -23.51 -33.26 -39.11
CA SER A 332 -22.52 -33.20 -40.19
C SER A 332 -22.30 -31.85 -40.89
N ALA A 333 -21.06 -31.46 -40.79
CA ALA A 333 -20.01 -31.30 -41.80
C ALA A 333 -19.96 -30.02 -42.63
N ALA A 334 -18.76 -29.52 -42.60
CA ALA A 334 -17.97 -28.91 -43.68
C ALA A 334 -18.41 -27.55 -44.23
N GLU A 335 -17.61 -26.53 -44.08
CA GLU A 335 -16.53 -26.03 -44.92
C GLU A 335 -15.73 -24.98 -44.20
#